data_8462a384572ad85cdf30ef3f87040e64
#
_entry.id   8462a384572ad85cdf30ef3f87040e64
#
_cell.length_a   1.000
_cell.length_b   1.000
_cell.length_c   1.000
_cell.angle_alpha   90.00
_cell.angle_beta   90.00
_cell.angle_gamma   90.00
#
_symmetry.space_group_name_H-M   'P 1'
#
loop_
_entity.id
_entity.type
_entity.pdbx_description
1 polymer ?
#
loop_
_entity_poly.entity_id
_entity_poly.type
_entity_poly.pdbx_seq_one_letter_code
_entity_poly.pdbx_strand_id
1 'polypeptide(L)'
;MAVAACGPSTTPSGPSPQPTPEPAPAPAPPSPTPPVVRAGFPGFDTGIYPGDAAMRTWRETSPYVWVGYYLPAPCRRDVSWSGKRQTLAGMGWGTAVIYLGQQDWAAVPGRAPAPRDTMPRDTVRRDSTARDSAAAPAAPPACSSAYLTAARGTTEAADAAAKTAAEGFPAGSVIYLDVERVTAVSPALAAYVRGWIDGVLADGRFTPGIYCHRLDADALRQIARAAYAARGRAGDAPFWVASTGGFTLEQAPRGVGLDYANVWQGRLDTPETWGGVTLTIDANVADSRSPSSPR
;
A
#
# COMPACT_ATOMS: atom_id res chain seq x y z
N MET A 1 73.59 -31.94 92.16
CA MET A 1 73.84 -31.67 90.77
C MET A 1 72.58 -32.06 90.00
N ALA A 2 71.80 -31.06 89.64
CA ALA A 2 70.59 -31.29 88.79
C ALA A 2 70.53 -30.17 87.76
N VAL A 3 70.58 -30.54 86.56
CA VAL A 3 70.55 -29.63 85.43
C VAL A 3 69.07 -29.43 84.99
N ALA A 4 68.63 -28.19 85.01
CA ALA A 4 67.30 -27.77 84.56
C ALA A 4 67.32 -27.59 83.03
N ALA A 5 66.39 -28.24 82.31
CA ALA A 5 66.17 -28.01 80.91
C ALA A 5 65.04 -27.01 80.68
N CYS A 6 65.35 -25.89 79.96
CA CYS A 6 64.38 -24.91 79.48
C CYS A 6 63.69 -25.49 78.20
N GLY A 7 62.35 -25.58 78.23
CA GLY A 7 61.53 -25.88 77.07
C GLY A 7 61.08 -24.58 76.39
N PRO A 8 60.91 -24.58 75.04
CA PRO A 8 60.51 -23.35 74.36
C PRO A 8 59.00 -23.09 74.45
N SER A 9 58.65 -21.82 74.72
CA SER A 9 57.29 -21.32 74.73
C SER A 9 56.74 -21.18 73.26
N THR A 10 55.69 -21.89 72.93
CA THR A 10 54.98 -21.70 71.70
C THR A 10 53.89 -20.63 71.88
N THR A 11 54.04 -19.54 71.13
CA THR A 11 53.04 -18.47 71.02
C THR A 11 51.96 -18.92 70.01
N PRO A 12 50.64 -18.81 70.27
CA PRO A 12 49.61 -19.15 69.26
C PRO A 12 49.54 -18.06 68.19
N SER A 13 49.72 -18.48 66.91
CA SER A 13 49.50 -17.63 65.76
C SER A 13 48.01 -17.34 65.61
N GLY A 14 47.63 -16.08 65.60
CA GLY A 14 46.27 -15.64 65.31
C GLY A 14 45.89 -15.91 63.87
N PRO A 15 44.60 -15.99 63.57
CA PRO A 15 44.14 -16.28 62.19
C PRO A 15 44.52 -15.13 61.26
N SER A 16 45.05 -15.49 60.05
CA SER A 16 45.32 -14.56 58.96
C SER A 16 44.01 -13.94 58.43
N PRO A 17 43.99 -12.66 58.09
CA PRO A 17 42.84 -12.01 57.54
C PRO A 17 42.52 -12.64 56.18
N GLN A 18 41.27 -13.10 55.97
CA GLN A 18 40.77 -13.54 54.66
C GLN A 18 40.69 -12.34 53.70
N PRO A 19 41.08 -12.48 52.43
CA PRO A 19 40.89 -11.43 51.44
C PRO A 19 39.41 -11.17 51.22
N THR A 20 39.02 -9.90 51.28
CA THR A 20 37.66 -9.46 50.91
C THR A 20 37.39 -9.81 49.43
N PRO A 21 36.26 -10.45 49.09
CA PRO A 21 35.96 -10.75 47.69
C PRO A 21 35.84 -9.44 46.92
N GLU A 22 36.53 -9.36 45.80
CA GLU A 22 36.44 -8.26 44.81
C GLU A 22 35.01 -8.22 44.24
N PRO A 23 34.37 -7.02 44.17
CA PRO A 23 33.03 -6.93 43.61
C PRO A 23 33.03 -7.39 42.14
N ALA A 24 32.08 -8.24 41.79
CA ALA A 24 31.90 -8.74 40.43
C ALA A 24 31.75 -7.55 39.44
N PRO A 25 32.38 -7.62 38.26
CA PRO A 25 32.29 -6.54 37.28
C PRO A 25 30.80 -6.34 36.88
N ALA A 26 30.40 -5.06 36.79
CA ALA A 26 29.05 -4.70 36.33
C ALA A 26 28.77 -5.31 34.94
N PRO A 27 27.53 -5.79 34.66
CA PRO A 27 27.19 -6.33 33.37
C PRO A 27 27.44 -5.29 32.29
N ALA A 28 28.09 -5.71 31.21
CA ALA A 28 28.36 -4.85 30.06
C ALA A 28 27.03 -4.32 29.47
N PRO A 29 26.96 -3.05 29.02
CA PRO A 29 25.77 -2.53 28.37
C PRO A 29 25.42 -3.40 27.15
N PRO A 30 24.12 -3.58 26.84
CA PRO A 30 23.72 -4.38 25.68
C PRO A 30 24.34 -3.79 24.43
N SER A 31 24.90 -4.65 23.59
CA SER A 31 25.47 -4.26 22.30
C SER A 31 24.37 -3.60 21.47
N PRO A 32 24.66 -2.50 20.74
CA PRO A 32 23.68 -1.88 19.87
C PRO A 32 23.18 -2.90 18.83
N THR A 33 21.87 -3.04 18.73
CA THR A 33 21.25 -3.90 17.71
C THR A 33 21.66 -3.37 16.34
N PRO A 34 22.21 -4.20 15.43
CA PRO A 34 22.57 -3.75 14.10
C PRO A 34 21.34 -3.17 13.38
N PRO A 35 21.51 -2.11 12.56
CA PRO A 35 20.40 -1.52 11.84
C PRO A 35 19.76 -2.58 10.92
N VAL A 36 18.43 -2.67 10.96
CA VAL A 36 17.67 -3.57 10.08
C VAL A 36 17.84 -3.05 8.64
N VAL A 37 18.56 -3.81 7.81
CA VAL A 37 18.68 -3.50 6.38
C VAL A 37 17.39 -3.94 5.71
N ARG A 38 16.54 -2.99 5.37
CA ARG A 38 15.28 -3.25 4.67
C ARG A 38 15.55 -3.49 3.19
N ALA A 39 15.01 -4.57 2.66
CA ALA A 39 15.11 -4.89 1.24
C ALA A 39 14.09 -4.12 0.38
N GLY A 40 13.09 -3.47 1.01
CA GLY A 40 12.07 -2.66 0.39
C GLY A 40 11.76 -1.39 1.20
N PHE A 41 10.91 -0.54 0.63
CA PHE A 41 10.43 0.71 1.24
C PHE A 41 9.03 0.48 1.80
N PRO A 42 8.83 0.55 3.12
CA PRO A 42 7.52 0.43 3.73
C PRO A 42 6.59 1.58 3.32
N GLY A 43 5.35 1.24 3.05
CA GLY A 43 4.27 2.17 2.79
C GLY A 43 2.95 1.61 3.30
N PHE A 44 1.92 2.41 3.23
CA PHE A 44 0.57 1.96 3.55
C PHE A 44 -0.45 2.59 2.61
N ASP A 45 -1.61 2.00 2.55
CA ASP A 45 -2.77 2.66 1.98
C ASP A 45 -3.96 2.59 2.94
N THR A 46 -4.85 3.56 2.82
CA THR A 46 -6.08 3.65 3.60
C THR A 46 -7.15 4.36 2.79
N GLY A 47 -8.36 3.85 2.88
CA GLY A 47 -9.46 4.30 2.05
C GLY A 47 -9.75 5.80 2.16
N ILE A 48 -9.73 6.40 3.35
CA ILE A 48 -10.07 7.80 3.59
C ILE A 48 -8.82 8.56 4.03
N TYR A 49 -8.63 9.78 3.51
CA TYR A 49 -7.50 10.62 3.92
C TYR A 49 -7.58 10.94 5.42
N PRO A 50 -6.55 10.58 6.21
CA PRO A 50 -6.62 10.72 7.67
C PRO A 50 -6.53 12.16 8.19
N GLY A 51 -6.25 13.12 7.32
CA GLY A 51 -6.03 14.52 7.66
C GLY A 51 -4.54 14.86 7.81
N ASP A 52 -4.23 16.13 7.53
CA ASP A 52 -2.84 16.61 7.43
C ASP A 52 -2.04 16.43 8.75
N ALA A 53 -2.70 16.59 9.91
CA ALA A 53 -2.05 16.40 11.22
C ALA A 53 -1.66 14.93 11.45
N ALA A 54 -2.57 13.99 11.20
CA ALA A 54 -2.31 12.57 11.33
C ALA A 54 -1.19 12.12 10.38
N MET A 55 -1.24 12.56 9.12
CA MET A 55 -0.22 12.24 8.12
C MET A 55 1.17 12.77 8.50
N ARG A 56 1.26 13.96 9.08
CA ARG A 56 2.53 14.52 9.60
C ARG A 56 3.07 13.68 10.74
N THR A 57 2.24 13.40 11.75
CA THR A 57 2.63 12.58 12.90
C THR A 57 3.15 11.21 12.46
N TRP A 58 2.42 10.57 11.54
CA TRP A 58 2.82 9.26 11.02
C TRP A 58 4.12 9.31 10.22
N ARG A 59 4.33 10.37 9.44
CA ARG A 59 5.59 10.52 8.68
C ARG A 59 6.80 10.64 9.59
N GLU A 60 6.65 11.28 10.74
CA GLU A 60 7.73 11.53 11.72
C GLU A 60 7.98 10.32 12.63
N THR A 61 6.98 9.51 12.93
CA THR A 61 7.05 8.49 13.99
C THR A 61 6.95 7.05 13.51
N SER A 62 6.45 6.81 12.29
CA SER A 62 6.27 5.45 11.75
C SER A 62 7.42 5.03 10.82
N PRO A 63 7.55 3.74 10.50
CA PRO A 63 8.51 3.26 9.52
C PRO A 63 8.13 3.58 8.06
N TYR A 64 6.91 4.06 7.83
CA TYR A 64 6.36 4.25 6.49
C TYR A 64 6.93 5.49 5.80
N VAL A 65 7.20 5.35 4.50
CA VAL A 65 7.82 6.42 3.70
C VAL A 65 7.00 6.81 2.48
N TRP A 66 5.96 6.04 2.13
CA TRP A 66 5.03 6.35 1.04
C TRP A 66 3.61 5.92 1.41
N VAL A 67 2.63 6.46 0.67
CA VAL A 67 1.21 6.22 0.91
C VAL A 67 0.45 6.04 -0.41
N GLY A 68 -0.59 5.20 -0.39
CA GLY A 68 -1.57 5.10 -1.46
C GLY A 68 -2.33 6.40 -1.64
N TYR A 69 -2.44 6.88 -2.87
CA TYR A 69 -3.14 8.11 -3.25
C TYR A 69 -4.32 7.76 -4.14
N TYR A 70 -5.50 7.78 -3.57
CA TYR A 70 -6.72 7.37 -4.26
C TYR A 70 -7.32 8.52 -5.08
N LEU A 71 -7.47 8.28 -6.38
CA LEU A 71 -8.24 9.15 -7.26
C LEU A 71 -9.74 8.83 -7.13
N PRO A 72 -10.64 9.83 -7.23
CA PRO A 72 -12.06 9.55 -7.44
C PRO A 72 -12.24 8.71 -8.70
N ALA A 73 -12.99 7.60 -8.60
CA ALA A 73 -13.12 6.62 -9.65
C ALA A 73 -14.54 6.00 -9.65
N PRO A 74 -14.96 5.27 -10.69
CA PRO A 74 -16.32 4.71 -10.75
C PRO A 74 -16.71 3.85 -9.55
N CYS A 75 -15.80 3.03 -9.07
CA CYS A 75 -16.03 2.19 -7.89
C CYS A 75 -15.58 2.84 -6.57
N ARG A 76 -15.13 4.10 -6.63
CA ARG A 76 -14.69 4.88 -5.47
C ARG A 76 -15.05 6.36 -5.62
N ARG A 77 -16.06 6.79 -4.91
CA ARG A 77 -16.56 8.18 -4.98
C ARG A 77 -15.93 9.12 -3.95
N ASP A 78 -15.19 8.59 -2.97
CA ASP A 78 -14.51 9.39 -1.97
C ASP A 78 -13.51 10.35 -2.62
N VAL A 79 -13.52 11.60 -2.18
CA VAL A 79 -12.67 12.69 -2.69
C VAL A 79 -11.71 13.23 -1.64
N SER A 80 -11.60 12.59 -0.49
CA SER A 80 -10.81 13.09 0.64
C SER A 80 -9.32 13.25 0.32
N TRP A 81 -8.81 12.45 -0.62
CA TRP A 81 -7.43 12.53 -1.10
C TRP A 81 -7.18 13.64 -2.11
N SER A 82 -8.25 14.18 -2.76
CA SER A 82 -8.10 15.19 -3.81
C SER A 82 -7.43 16.46 -3.29
N GLY A 83 -6.46 16.99 -4.07
CA GLY A 83 -5.67 18.17 -3.72
C GLY A 83 -4.58 17.94 -2.66
N LYS A 84 -4.37 16.71 -2.18
CA LYS A 84 -3.42 16.42 -1.09
C LYS A 84 -2.00 16.12 -1.55
N ARG A 85 -1.75 15.94 -2.86
CA ARG A 85 -0.43 15.55 -3.37
C ARG A 85 0.69 16.50 -2.93
N GLN A 86 0.51 17.82 -3.08
CA GLN A 86 1.57 18.78 -2.71
C GLN A 86 1.81 18.81 -1.21
N THR A 87 0.75 18.73 -0.40
CA THR A 87 0.83 18.64 1.06
C THR A 87 1.64 17.41 1.50
N LEU A 88 1.34 16.26 0.91
CA LEU A 88 2.07 15.01 1.18
C LEU A 88 3.53 15.10 0.77
N ALA A 89 3.82 15.63 -0.41
CA ALA A 89 5.19 15.84 -0.89
C ALA A 89 5.96 16.79 0.04
N GLY A 90 5.33 17.86 0.53
CA GLY A 90 5.91 18.80 1.50
C GLY A 90 6.21 18.15 2.86
N MET A 91 5.50 17.09 3.23
CA MET A 91 5.77 16.27 4.41
C MET A 91 6.85 15.19 4.16
N GLY A 92 7.29 15.01 2.90
CA GLY A 92 8.26 13.97 2.52
C GLY A 92 7.66 12.59 2.28
N TRP A 93 6.34 12.49 2.04
CA TRP A 93 5.70 11.26 1.61
C TRP A 93 5.95 10.98 0.13
N GLY A 94 6.36 9.75 -0.20
CA GLY A 94 6.15 9.20 -1.53
C GLY A 94 4.70 8.81 -1.75
N THR A 95 4.32 8.55 -3.00
CA THR A 95 2.93 8.22 -3.36
C THR A 95 2.84 7.08 -4.34
N ALA A 96 1.75 6.31 -4.25
CA ALA A 96 1.31 5.33 -5.23
C ALA A 96 -0.12 5.70 -5.65
N VAL A 97 -0.31 6.10 -6.90
CA VAL A 97 -1.62 6.57 -7.43
C VAL A 97 -2.50 5.38 -7.75
N ILE A 98 -3.70 5.36 -7.19
CA ILE A 98 -4.66 4.26 -7.30
C ILE A 98 -5.95 4.76 -7.98
N TYR A 99 -6.44 4.00 -8.94
CA TYR A 99 -7.71 4.22 -9.62
C TYR A 99 -8.57 2.95 -9.57
N LEU A 100 -9.61 2.95 -8.74
CA LEU A 100 -10.54 1.85 -8.58
C LEU A 100 -11.60 1.90 -9.70
N GLY A 101 -11.28 1.31 -10.85
CA GLY A 101 -12.15 1.23 -12.02
C GLY A 101 -13.32 0.27 -11.84
N GLN A 102 -13.92 -0.19 -12.97
CA GLN A 102 -14.99 -1.19 -12.92
C GLN A 102 -14.49 -2.52 -12.35
N GLN A 103 -15.37 -3.21 -11.61
CA GLN A 103 -15.03 -4.44 -10.91
C GLN A 103 -15.96 -5.59 -11.31
N ASP A 104 -15.44 -6.81 -11.31
CA ASP A 104 -16.25 -8.02 -11.48
C ASP A 104 -16.76 -8.54 -10.13
N TRP A 105 -17.63 -7.74 -9.49
CA TRP A 105 -18.14 -8.05 -8.15
C TRP A 105 -18.81 -9.42 -8.02
N ALA A 106 -19.35 -9.95 -9.10
CA ALA A 106 -19.97 -11.28 -9.12
C ALA A 106 -18.92 -12.40 -8.98
N ALA A 107 -17.68 -12.13 -9.40
CA ALA A 107 -16.57 -13.08 -9.34
C ALA A 107 -15.71 -12.94 -8.08
N VAL A 108 -15.97 -11.95 -7.19
CA VAL A 108 -15.21 -11.77 -5.93
C VAL A 108 -15.59 -12.86 -4.92
N PRO A 109 -14.61 -13.68 -4.44
CA PRO A 109 -14.90 -14.75 -3.50
C PRO A 109 -15.50 -14.23 -2.18
N GLY A 110 -16.58 -14.85 -1.74
CA GLY A 110 -17.23 -14.55 -0.44
C GLY A 110 -18.01 -13.23 -0.39
N ARG A 111 -18.04 -12.45 -1.47
CA ARG A 111 -18.88 -11.26 -1.55
C ARG A 111 -20.28 -11.66 -2.03
N ALA A 112 -21.30 -11.34 -1.23
CA ALA A 112 -22.68 -11.41 -1.73
C ALA A 112 -22.83 -10.46 -2.93
N PRO A 113 -23.61 -10.82 -3.98
CA PRO A 113 -23.88 -9.89 -5.07
C PRO A 113 -24.37 -8.57 -4.48
N ALA A 114 -23.75 -7.46 -4.93
CA ALA A 114 -24.11 -6.13 -4.44
C ALA A 114 -25.63 -5.96 -4.53
N PRO A 115 -26.30 -5.44 -3.50
CA PRO A 115 -27.71 -5.12 -3.59
C PRO A 115 -27.89 -4.23 -4.83
N ARG A 116 -28.78 -4.63 -5.72
CA ARG A 116 -29.20 -3.75 -6.82
C ARG A 116 -29.57 -2.43 -6.18
N ASP A 117 -28.92 -1.34 -6.60
CA ASP A 117 -29.05 0.01 -6.08
C ASP A 117 -30.41 0.29 -5.45
N THR A 118 -30.56 0.07 -4.15
CA THR A 118 -31.56 0.71 -3.33
C THR A 118 -30.89 1.90 -2.68
N MET A 119 -30.59 2.92 -3.50
CA MET A 119 -30.43 4.26 -2.96
C MET A 119 -31.73 4.61 -2.24
N PRO A 120 -31.66 5.14 -1.01
CA PRO A 120 -32.84 5.78 -0.43
C PRO A 120 -33.31 6.82 -1.44
N ARG A 121 -34.51 6.64 -1.98
CA ARG A 121 -35.19 7.72 -2.67
C ARG A 121 -35.47 8.75 -1.60
N ASP A 122 -34.69 9.81 -1.56
CA ASP A 122 -35.10 11.05 -0.92
C ASP A 122 -36.42 11.45 -1.57
N THR A 123 -37.51 11.20 -0.83
CA THR A 123 -38.83 11.70 -1.15
C THR A 123 -38.86 13.20 -0.88
N VAL A 124 -38.15 13.97 -1.68
CA VAL A 124 -38.44 15.38 -1.83
C VAL A 124 -39.60 15.46 -2.80
N ARG A 125 -40.81 15.69 -2.25
CA ARG A 125 -41.97 16.14 -2.99
C ARG A 125 -41.58 17.39 -3.78
N ARG A 126 -41.34 17.25 -5.09
CA ARG A 126 -41.28 18.36 -6.01
C ARG A 126 -42.68 18.57 -6.54
N ASP A 127 -43.16 19.74 -6.19
CA ASP A 127 -44.37 20.35 -6.79
C ASP A 127 -44.18 20.49 -8.31
N SER A 128 -45.16 20.00 -9.04
CA SER A 128 -45.17 19.93 -10.50
C SER A 128 -45.52 21.31 -11.11
N THR A 129 -44.51 22.02 -11.61
CA THR A 129 -44.74 22.97 -12.70
C THR A 129 -43.71 22.66 -13.81
N ALA A 130 -44.22 22.08 -14.88
CA ALA A 130 -43.47 21.72 -16.05
C ALA A 130 -42.80 22.92 -16.73
N ARG A 131 -41.53 22.83 -17.03
CA ARG A 131 -40.90 23.47 -18.18
C ARG A 131 -39.93 22.47 -18.81
N ASP A 132 -40.16 22.22 -20.11
CA ASP A 132 -39.25 21.47 -20.97
C ASP A 132 -37.83 22.03 -20.88
N SER A 133 -36.96 21.31 -20.22
CA SER A 133 -35.52 21.51 -20.29
C SER A 133 -34.92 20.21 -20.79
N ALA A 134 -34.17 20.30 -21.87
CA ALA A 134 -33.42 19.20 -22.45
C ALA A 134 -32.72 18.44 -21.29
N ALA A 135 -33.01 17.15 -21.19
CA ALA A 135 -32.45 16.30 -20.13
C ALA A 135 -30.93 16.40 -20.17
N ALA A 136 -30.35 16.90 -19.06
CA ALA A 136 -28.92 16.82 -18.86
C ALA A 136 -28.48 15.36 -19.06
N PRO A 137 -27.34 15.09 -19.72
CA PRO A 137 -26.87 13.72 -19.92
C PRO A 137 -26.83 13.00 -18.58
N ALA A 138 -27.46 11.84 -18.51
CA ALA A 138 -27.52 11.03 -17.29
C ALA A 138 -26.09 10.85 -16.77
N ALA A 139 -25.91 11.11 -15.46
CA ALA A 139 -24.63 10.86 -14.82
C ALA A 139 -24.15 9.44 -15.14
N PRO A 140 -22.86 9.23 -15.45
CA PRO A 140 -22.38 7.91 -15.81
C PRO A 140 -22.72 6.95 -14.68
N PRO A 141 -23.24 5.78 -15.02
CA PRO A 141 -23.63 4.79 -14.03
C PRO A 141 -22.43 4.42 -13.14
N ALA A 142 -22.73 4.22 -11.87
CA ALA A 142 -21.79 3.77 -10.87
C ALA A 142 -21.15 2.41 -11.24
N CYS A 143 -20.22 1.97 -10.42
CA CYS A 143 -19.53 0.69 -10.45
C CYS A 143 -20.46 -0.51 -10.78
N SER A 144 -20.17 -1.24 -11.86
CA SER A 144 -20.95 -2.42 -12.26
C SER A 144 -20.14 -3.34 -13.17
N SER A 145 -20.24 -4.66 -12.94
CA SER A 145 -19.66 -5.67 -13.85
C SER A 145 -20.24 -5.61 -15.28
N ALA A 146 -21.44 -5.05 -15.45
CA ALA A 146 -22.02 -4.82 -16.77
C ALA A 146 -21.22 -3.83 -17.64
N TYR A 147 -20.34 -3.05 -17.06
CA TYR A 147 -19.49 -2.09 -17.76
C TYR A 147 -18.07 -2.60 -18.05
N LEU A 148 -17.78 -3.87 -17.82
CA LEU A 148 -16.51 -4.48 -18.14
C LEU A 148 -16.35 -4.68 -19.65
N THR A 149 -16.03 -3.60 -20.36
CA THR A 149 -15.77 -3.58 -21.81
C THR A 149 -14.47 -2.85 -22.13
N ALA A 150 -13.84 -3.18 -23.25
CA ALA A 150 -12.61 -2.48 -23.69
C ALA A 150 -12.85 -0.98 -23.88
N ALA A 151 -13.97 -0.58 -24.48
CA ALA A 151 -14.32 0.82 -24.68
C ALA A 151 -14.45 1.58 -23.35
N ARG A 152 -15.06 0.94 -22.34
CA ARG A 152 -15.15 1.54 -20.99
C ARG A 152 -13.79 1.65 -20.34
N GLY A 153 -12.95 0.65 -20.47
CA GLY A 153 -11.55 0.72 -19.99
C GLY A 153 -10.81 1.92 -20.58
N THR A 154 -10.90 2.12 -21.89
CA THR A 154 -10.28 3.28 -22.57
C THR A 154 -10.83 4.62 -22.06
N THR A 155 -12.15 4.73 -21.85
CA THR A 155 -12.76 5.96 -21.32
C THR A 155 -12.27 6.25 -19.89
N GLU A 156 -12.17 5.24 -19.04
CA GLU A 156 -11.72 5.39 -17.67
C GLU A 156 -10.20 5.61 -17.56
N ALA A 157 -9.43 5.12 -18.52
CA ALA A 157 -8.01 5.47 -18.64
C ALA A 157 -7.82 6.96 -18.90
N ALA A 158 -8.63 7.56 -19.77
CA ALA A 158 -8.60 9.00 -20.03
C ALA A 158 -9.00 9.81 -18.78
N ASP A 159 -10.01 9.36 -18.04
CA ASP A 159 -10.43 9.97 -16.76
C ASP A 159 -9.32 9.89 -15.72
N ALA A 160 -8.70 8.71 -15.54
CA ALA A 160 -7.57 8.51 -14.63
C ALA A 160 -6.38 9.41 -14.96
N ALA A 161 -6.02 9.50 -16.25
CA ALA A 161 -4.94 10.35 -16.72
C ALA A 161 -5.23 11.85 -16.49
N ALA A 162 -6.47 12.30 -16.77
CA ALA A 162 -6.88 13.68 -16.53
C ALA A 162 -6.81 14.04 -15.04
N LYS A 163 -7.30 13.18 -14.16
CA LYS A 163 -7.26 13.38 -12.70
C LYS A 163 -5.82 13.37 -12.16
N THR A 164 -5.01 12.44 -12.62
CA THR A 164 -3.58 12.38 -12.23
C THR A 164 -2.84 13.66 -12.62
N ALA A 165 -3.10 14.19 -13.82
CA ALA A 165 -2.55 15.46 -14.26
C ALA A 165 -3.08 16.64 -13.41
N ALA A 166 -4.38 16.68 -13.12
CA ALA A 166 -5.00 17.74 -12.31
C ALA A 166 -4.44 17.78 -10.88
N GLU A 167 -4.11 16.62 -10.30
CA GLU A 167 -3.40 16.51 -9.02
C GLU A 167 -1.92 16.92 -9.12
N GLY A 168 -1.42 17.21 -10.32
CA GLY A 168 -0.04 17.68 -10.58
C GLY A 168 1.02 16.57 -10.51
N PHE A 169 0.66 15.31 -10.71
CA PHE A 169 1.67 14.25 -10.85
C PHE A 169 2.49 14.45 -12.14
N PRO A 170 3.81 14.24 -12.10
CA PRO A 170 4.65 14.45 -13.26
C PRO A 170 4.40 13.41 -14.37
N ALA A 171 4.73 13.76 -15.60
CA ALA A 171 4.70 12.81 -16.71
C ALA A 171 5.58 11.59 -16.40
N GLY A 172 5.15 10.40 -16.85
CA GLY A 172 5.77 9.12 -16.53
C GLY A 172 5.30 8.50 -15.22
N SER A 173 4.53 9.23 -14.38
CA SER A 173 3.99 8.64 -13.15
C SER A 173 3.15 7.40 -13.45
N VAL A 174 3.27 6.40 -12.56
CA VAL A 174 2.48 5.17 -12.64
C VAL A 174 1.09 5.41 -12.06
N ILE A 175 0.05 4.99 -12.77
CA ILE A 175 -1.33 4.91 -12.27
C ILE A 175 -1.67 3.44 -12.13
N TYR A 176 -1.94 2.96 -10.91
CA TYR A 176 -2.34 1.59 -10.67
C TYR A 176 -3.84 1.45 -10.84
N LEU A 177 -4.26 0.65 -11.85
CA LEU A 177 -5.64 0.17 -11.91
C LEU A 177 -5.83 -0.85 -10.81
N ASP A 178 -6.74 -0.57 -9.91
CA ASP A 178 -7.11 -1.47 -8.82
C ASP A 178 -8.11 -2.50 -9.35
N VAL A 179 -7.68 -3.77 -9.36
CA VAL A 179 -8.47 -4.95 -9.74
C VAL A 179 -8.63 -5.84 -8.52
N GLU A 180 -9.82 -5.84 -7.96
CA GLU A 180 -10.16 -6.68 -6.81
C GLU A 180 -10.06 -8.18 -7.15
N ARG A 181 -9.77 -8.97 -6.11
CA ARG A 181 -9.64 -10.42 -6.25
C ARG A 181 -10.87 -11.04 -6.90
N VAL A 182 -10.65 -11.86 -7.93
CA VAL A 182 -11.68 -12.66 -8.60
C VAL A 182 -11.38 -14.15 -8.50
N THR A 183 -12.38 -15.01 -8.73
CA THR A 183 -12.18 -16.46 -8.82
C THR A 183 -11.43 -16.86 -10.08
N ALA A 184 -11.63 -16.09 -11.17
CA ALA A 184 -10.92 -16.18 -12.43
C ALA A 184 -11.09 -14.87 -13.20
N VAL A 185 -10.07 -14.45 -13.94
CA VAL A 185 -10.14 -13.29 -14.84
C VAL A 185 -11.06 -13.63 -16.00
N SER A 186 -12.27 -13.07 -15.99
CA SER A 186 -13.26 -13.29 -17.05
C SER A 186 -12.84 -12.61 -18.36
N PRO A 187 -13.34 -13.06 -19.53
CA PRO A 187 -13.09 -12.37 -20.81
C PRO A 187 -13.51 -10.90 -20.79
N ALA A 188 -14.57 -10.56 -20.06
CA ALA A 188 -15.06 -9.19 -19.92
C ALA A 188 -14.08 -8.33 -19.10
N LEU A 189 -13.60 -8.83 -17.95
CA LEU A 189 -12.58 -8.18 -17.16
C LEU A 189 -11.27 -8.03 -17.94
N ALA A 190 -10.85 -9.08 -18.65
CA ALA A 190 -9.66 -9.04 -19.49
C ALA A 190 -9.76 -7.96 -20.59
N ALA A 191 -10.91 -7.84 -21.25
CA ALA A 191 -11.15 -6.81 -22.26
C ALA A 191 -11.11 -5.40 -21.66
N TYR A 192 -11.71 -5.20 -20.47
CA TYR A 192 -11.70 -3.93 -19.75
C TYR A 192 -10.27 -3.52 -19.34
N VAL A 193 -9.52 -4.42 -18.70
CA VAL A 193 -8.13 -4.17 -18.26
C VAL A 193 -7.25 -3.84 -19.46
N ARG A 194 -7.37 -4.60 -20.57
CA ARG A 194 -6.65 -4.31 -21.79
C ARG A 194 -6.99 -2.93 -22.34
N GLY A 195 -8.27 -2.59 -22.44
CA GLY A 195 -8.71 -1.27 -22.91
C GLY A 195 -8.20 -0.14 -22.05
N TRP A 196 -8.14 -0.33 -20.74
CA TRP A 196 -7.58 0.64 -19.80
C TRP A 196 -6.06 0.83 -20.01
N ILE A 197 -5.29 -0.26 -20.11
CA ILE A 197 -3.85 -0.18 -20.39
C ILE A 197 -3.59 0.51 -21.74
N ASP A 198 -4.29 0.08 -22.79
CA ASP A 198 -4.19 0.68 -24.13
C ASP A 198 -4.51 2.19 -24.11
N GLY A 199 -5.51 2.59 -23.31
CA GLY A 199 -5.91 3.98 -23.15
C GLY A 199 -4.84 4.85 -22.45
N VAL A 200 -4.27 4.37 -21.34
CA VAL A 200 -3.17 5.09 -20.64
C VAL A 200 -1.91 5.18 -21.52
N LEU A 201 -1.57 4.08 -22.23
CA LEU A 201 -0.45 4.08 -23.18
C LEU A 201 -0.67 5.01 -24.35
N ALA A 202 -1.92 5.16 -24.83
CA ALA A 202 -2.27 6.10 -25.91
C ALA A 202 -2.22 7.56 -25.47
N ASP A 203 -2.61 7.86 -24.22
CA ASP A 203 -2.47 9.19 -23.62
C ASP A 203 -0.98 9.61 -23.58
N GLY A 204 -0.09 8.68 -23.29
CA GLY A 204 1.36 8.86 -23.35
C GLY A 204 1.98 9.66 -22.20
N ARG A 205 1.18 10.32 -21.36
CA ARG A 205 1.69 11.08 -20.21
C ARG A 205 2.04 10.20 -19.03
N PHE A 206 1.36 9.07 -18.84
CA PHE A 206 1.46 8.23 -17.66
C PHE A 206 1.78 6.79 -18.02
N THR A 207 2.15 6.01 -17.02
CA THR A 207 2.47 4.59 -17.15
C THR A 207 1.35 3.78 -16.49
N PRO A 208 0.70 2.83 -17.20
CA PRO A 208 -0.29 1.96 -16.58
C PRO A 208 0.39 0.94 -15.67
N GLY A 209 -0.07 0.84 -14.42
CA GLY A 209 0.25 -0.19 -13.45
C GLY A 209 -0.99 -1.00 -13.10
N ILE A 210 -0.82 -2.14 -12.47
CA ILE A 210 -1.91 -3.02 -12.03
C ILE A 210 -1.74 -3.32 -10.54
N TYR A 211 -2.79 -3.02 -9.74
CA TYR A 211 -2.97 -3.61 -8.43
C TYR A 211 -3.87 -4.83 -8.56
N CYS A 212 -3.50 -5.94 -7.95
CA CYS A 212 -4.30 -7.17 -7.98
C CYS A 212 -3.90 -8.14 -6.85
N HIS A 213 -4.79 -9.11 -6.59
CA HIS A 213 -4.44 -10.23 -5.74
C HIS A 213 -3.45 -11.18 -6.44
N ARG A 214 -2.56 -11.82 -5.64
CA ARG A 214 -1.51 -12.72 -6.14
C ARG A 214 -2.03 -13.82 -7.07
N LEU A 215 -3.22 -14.36 -6.83
CA LEU A 215 -3.79 -15.43 -7.65
C LEU A 215 -4.19 -14.98 -9.06
N ASP A 216 -4.45 -13.68 -9.25
CA ASP A 216 -4.86 -13.10 -10.53
C ASP A 216 -3.68 -12.50 -11.31
N ALA A 217 -2.53 -12.33 -10.63
CA ALA A 217 -1.41 -11.53 -11.12
C ALA A 217 -0.82 -12.06 -12.43
N ASP A 218 -0.62 -13.38 -12.59
CA ASP A 218 -0.05 -13.93 -13.82
C ASP A 218 -0.98 -13.78 -15.03
N ALA A 219 -2.30 -13.95 -14.84
CA ALA A 219 -3.28 -13.75 -15.91
C ALA A 219 -3.33 -12.27 -16.33
N LEU A 220 -3.35 -11.34 -15.37
CA LEU A 220 -3.34 -9.91 -15.64
C LEU A 220 -2.01 -9.45 -16.26
N ARG A 221 -0.88 -10.04 -15.85
CA ARG A 221 0.41 -9.78 -16.49
C ARG A 221 0.44 -10.17 -17.96
N GLN A 222 -0.14 -11.31 -18.32
CA GLN A 222 -0.22 -11.72 -19.73
C GLN A 222 -1.02 -10.71 -20.56
N ILE A 223 -2.13 -10.20 -20.02
CA ILE A 223 -2.94 -9.16 -20.67
C ILE A 223 -2.13 -7.87 -20.83
N ALA A 224 -1.45 -7.43 -19.77
CA ALA A 224 -0.63 -6.23 -19.78
C ALA A 224 0.52 -6.33 -20.80
N ARG A 225 1.26 -7.45 -20.82
CA ARG A 225 2.34 -7.68 -21.77
C ARG A 225 1.85 -7.66 -23.22
N ALA A 226 0.69 -8.26 -23.50
CA ALA A 226 0.10 -8.25 -24.84
C ALA A 226 -0.28 -6.82 -25.26
N ALA A 227 -0.80 -5.99 -24.36
CA ALA A 227 -1.11 -4.58 -24.63
C ALA A 227 0.17 -3.75 -24.88
N TYR A 228 1.20 -3.93 -24.05
CA TYR A 228 2.51 -3.28 -24.23
C TYR A 228 3.14 -3.64 -25.58
N ALA A 229 3.19 -4.94 -25.89
CA ALA A 229 3.75 -5.43 -27.17
C ALA A 229 3.00 -4.89 -28.38
N ALA A 230 1.68 -4.79 -28.33
CA ALA A 230 0.85 -4.21 -29.40
C ALA A 230 1.17 -2.71 -29.65
N ARG A 231 1.76 -2.03 -28.68
CA ARG A 231 2.23 -0.62 -28.76
C ARG A 231 3.74 -0.51 -29.00
N GLY A 232 4.42 -1.63 -29.32
CA GLY A 232 5.86 -1.65 -29.55
C GLY A 232 6.67 -1.33 -28.29
N ARG A 233 6.09 -1.45 -27.09
CA ARG A 233 6.80 -1.24 -25.82
C ARG A 233 7.35 -2.55 -25.31
N ALA A 234 8.64 -2.53 -24.94
CA ALA A 234 9.28 -3.64 -24.23
C ALA A 234 9.04 -3.51 -22.72
N GLY A 235 9.06 -4.64 -22.00
CA GLY A 235 8.97 -4.69 -20.54
C GLY A 235 7.58 -5.07 -20.02
N ASP A 236 7.45 -5.00 -18.71
CA ASP A 236 6.22 -5.29 -17.99
C ASP A 236 5.61 -4.01 -17.41
N ALA A 237 4.29 -3.98 -17.28
CA ALA A 237 3.62 -3.00 -16.44
C ALA A 237 4.10 -3.15 -14.99
N PRO A 238 4.18 -2.06 -14.20
CA PRO A 238 4.38 -2.15 -12.76
C PRO A 238 3.22 -2.91 -12.09
N PHE A 239 3.56 -3.85 -11.18
CA PHE A 239 2.58 -4.64 -10.44
C PHE A 239 2.63 -4.35 -8.95
N TRP A 240 1.47 -4.07 -8.38
CA TRP A 240 1.21 -4.02 -6.94
C TRP A 240 0.38 -5.25 -6.58
N VAL A 241 0.97 -6.16 -5.80
CA VAL A 241 0.40 -7.48 -5.56
C VAL A 241 -0.05 -7.62 -4.11
N ALA A 242 -1.31 -7.97 -3.89
CA ALA A 242 -1.86 -8.25 -2.58
C ALA A 242 -1.74 -9.75 -2.23
N SER A 243 -1.13 -10.04 -1.08
CA SER A 243 -1.07 -11.39 -0.49
C SER A 243 -0.61 -11.31 0.96
N THR A 244 -1.36 -11.89 1.88
CA THR A 244 -1.08 -11.78 3.33
C THR A 244 -0.06 -12.82 3.85
N GLY A 245 0.28 -13.84 3.06
CA GLY A 245 1.18 -14.91 3.51
C GLY A 245 2.65 -14.49 3.58
N GLY A 246 3.26 -14.60 4.76
CA GLY A 246 4.70 -14.42 4.96
C GLY A 246 5.21 -12.98 4.89
N PHE A 247 4.35 -11.98 4.90
CA PHE A 247 4.70 -10.57 4.79
C PHE A 247 5.37 -10.02 6.06
N THR A 248 6.46 -9.28 5.86
CA THR A 248 7.04 -8.36 6.85
C THR A 248 7.50 -7.06 6.18
N LEU A 249 7.61 -5.98 6.96
CA LEU A 249 8.03 -4.67 6.44
C LEU A 249 9.52 -4.61 6.02
N GLU A 250 10.30 -5.62 6.34
CA GLU A 250 11.74 -5.72 6.02
C GLU A 250 11.98 -6.36 4.65
N GLN A 251 10.97 -7.04 4.09
CA GLN A 251 11.11 -7.79 2.84
C GLN A 251 11.09 -6.87 1.60
N ALA A 252 11.61 -7.39 0.49
CA ALA A 252 11.40 -6.80 -0.82
C ALA A 252 10.01 -7.18 -1.37
N PRO A 253 9.41 -6.39 -2.27
CA PRO A 253 8.10 -6.73 -2.85
C PRO A 253 8.08 -8.08 -3.57
N ARG A 254 9.20 -8.51 -4.16
CA ARG A 254 9.35 -9.84 -4.79
C ARG A 254 9.25 -11.01 -3.80
N GLY A 255 9.33 -10.75 -2.51
CA GLY A 255 9.05 -11.73 -1.45
C GLY A 255 7.64 -12.34 -1.52
N VAL A 256 6.69 -11.69 -2.21
CA VAL A 256 5.38 -12.25 -2.54
C VAL A 256 5.46 -13.52 -3.42
N GLY A 257 6.63 -13.84 -3.94
CA GLY A 257 6.88 -14.99 -4.82
C GLY A 257 6.63 -14.71 -6.30
N LEU A 258 6.65 -13.43 -6.70
CA LEU A 258 6.54 -12.98 -8.08
C LEU A 258 7.70 -12.01 -8.38
N ASP A 259 8.56 -12.37 -9.34
CA ASP A 259 9.79 -11.62 -9.68
C ASP A 259 9.54 -10.25 -10.30
N TYR A 260 8.32 -10.02 -10.77
CA TYR A 260 7.86 -8.77 -11.38
C TYR A 260 7.08 -7.86 -10.43
N ALA A 261 6.84 -8.25 -9.16
CA ALA A 261 6.16 -7.41 -8.20
C ALA A 261 7.01 -6.19 -7.83
N ASN A 262 6.44 -5.00 -7.97
CA ASN A 262 7.05 -3.73 -7.59
C ASN A 262 6.56 -3.23 -6.23
N VAL A 263 5.36 -3.62 -5.86
CA VAL A 263 4.74 -3.38 -4.56
C VAL A 263 4.09 -4.66 -4.07
N TRP A 264 4.23 -4.95 -2.78
CA TRP A 264 3.54 -6.05 -2.10
C TRP A 264 2.71 -5.49 -0.95
N GLN A 265 1.39 -5.69 -0.99
CA GLN A 265 0.46 -5.45 0.10
C GLN A 265 0.29 -6.74 0.90
N GLY A 266 0.68 -6.71 2.17
CA GLY A 266 0.79 -7.93 2.96
C GLY A 266 -0.01 -7.99 4.23
N ARG A 267 -0.51 -6.87 4.73
CA ARG A 267 -1.48 -6.82 5.85
C ARG A 267 -2.64 -5.93 5.46
N LEU A 268 -3.85 -6.38 5.74
CA LEU A 268 -5.08 -5.70 5.38
C LEU A 268 -5.82 -5.26 6.63
N ASP A 269 -6.49 -4.11 6.58
CA ASP A 269 -7.38 -3.57 7.60
C ASP A 269 -6.79 -3.63 9.03
N THR A 270 -5.49 -3.38 9.15
CA THR A 270 -4.79 -3.51 10.43
C THR A 270 -4.72 -2.17 11.16
N PRO A 271 -5.24 -2.06 12.39
CA PRO A 271 -5.05 -0.86 13.20
C PRO A 271 -3.61 -0.77 13.69
N GLU A 272 -2.95 0.34 13.40
CA GLU A 272 -1.62 0.68 13.91
C GLU A 272 -1.62 2.05 14.58
N THR A 273 -0.78 2.22 15.61
CA THR A 273 -0.67 3.49 16.35
C THR A 273 0.75 4.00 16.30
N TRP A 274 0.92 5.21 15.77
CA TRP A 274 2.20 5.91 15.72
C TRP A 274 2.05 7.34 16.20
N GLY A 275 2.93 7.78 17.09
CA GLY A 275 2.87 9.12 17.69
C GLY A 275 1.54 9.44 18.39
N GLY A 276 0.84 8.40 18.91
CA GLY A 276 -0.47 8.54 19.54
C GLY A 276 -1.66 8.63 18.57
N VAL A 277 -1.43 8.50 17.26
CA VAL A 277 -2.48 8.50 16.24
C VAL A 277 -2.70 7.07 15.74
N THR A 278 -3.92 6.56 15.86
CA THR A 278 -4.31 5.24 15.35
C THR A 278 -4.97 5.37 13.98
N LEU A 279 -4.47 4.63 12.98
CA LEU A 279 -5.09 4.47 11.67
C LEU A 279 -5.33 2.99 11.39
N THR A 280 -6.41 2.68 10.67
CA THR A 280 -6.59 1.36 10.06
C THR A 280 -6.02 1.41 8.65
N ILE A 281 -5.06 0.56 8.37
CA ILE A 281 -4.26 0.62 7.14
C ILE A 281 -4.09 -0.76 6.51
N ASP A 282 -3.80 -0.73 5.22
CA ASP A 282 -3.17 -1.85 4.52
C ASP A 282 -1.67 -1.59 4.44
N ALA A 283 -0.87 -2.50 5.03
CA ALA A 283 0.58 -2.32 5.07
C ALA A 283 1.26 -2.94 3.86
N ASN A 284 2.23 -2.21 3.31
CA ASN A 284 2.89 -2.50 2.04
C ASN A 284 4.41 -2.37 2.12
N VAL A 285 5.10 -3.01 1.17
CA VAL A 285 6.50 -2.70 0.84
C VAL A 285 6.64 -2.49 -0.67
N ALA A 286 7.51 -1.56 -1.08
CA ALA A 286 7.75 -1.24 -2.49
C ALA A 286 9.24 -1.29 -2.83
N ASP A 287 9.56 -1.39 -4.13
CA ASP A 287 10.93 -1.30 -4.64
C ASP A 287 11.46 0.14 -4.73
N SER A 288 10.60 1.13 -4.48
CA SER A 288 10.96 2.55 -4.47
C SER A 288 10.27 3.32 -3.34
N ARG A 289 10.84 4.49 -2.99
CA ARG A 289 10.26 5.41 -1.99
C ARG A 289 8.96 6.08 -2.47
N SER A 290 8.66 6.03 -3.74
CA SER A 290 7.46 6.60 -4.34
C SER A 290 7.07 5.74 -5.53
N PRO A 291 6.23 4.72 -5.33
CA PRO A 291 5.92 3.71 -6.34
C PRO A 291 5.36 4.27 -7.64
N SER A 292 4.73 5.44 -7.60
CA SER A 292 4.23 6.13 -8.80
C SER A 292 5.21 7.11 -9.42
N SER A 293 6.41 7.30 -8.88
CA SER A 293 7.41 8.16 -9.55
C SER A 293 7.79 7.61 -10.92
N PRO A 294 8.10 8.48 -11.90
CA PRO A 294 8.61 8.08 -13.21
C PRO A 294 9.80 7.13 -13.07
N ARG A 295 9.86 6.10 -13.91
CA ARG A 295 10.89 5.06 -13.94
C ARG A 295 11.76 5.19 -15.18
#